data_6646e0694c1ecf2c63fe8c9a020339a0
#
_entry.id   6646e0694c1ecf2c63fe8c9a020339a0
#
_cell.length_a   1.000
_cell.length_b   1.000
_cell.length_c   1.000
_cell.angle_alpha   90.00
_cell.angle_beta   90.00
_cell.angle_gamma   90.00
#
_symmetry.space_group_name_H-M   'P 1'
#
loop_
_entity.id
_entity.type
_entity.pdbx_description
1 polymer ?
#
loop_
_entity_poly.entity_id
_entity_poly.type
_entity_poly.pdbx_seq_one_letter_code
_entity_poly.pdbx_strand_id
1 'polypeptide(L)'
;GNGSLCKFLYGNNIANFTRTDTRLAFEKLSDTLHISLNNATVSRMDVAYNFEVTHPPESYFYHLGNLPYYKRLEQIFCKGVEGLYYSSVSDKKQLVFYDKIKETTNRKDYVPPEYQNKNLLRYELRLKNHIKQIFEVNKVTVPMLYDVQFYNRIVDYWKSEYRKIVKQNEYEIDITDCKGIRDLNKIGILLLVEQQGGMNEFFKKLDQQYNTGRLDKRQRSEIKRQTKELMQNKSIGVVRSPLIEELNTLVEGG
;
A
#
# COMPACT_ATOMS: atom_id res chain seq x y z
N GLY A 1 8.70 -14.23 -23.68
CA GLY A 1 7.79 -13.14 -24.00
C GLY A 1 7.60 -12.22 -22.81
N ASN A 2 7.30 -10.97 -23.06
CA ASN A 2 6.94 -9.98 -22.07
C ASN A 2 5.69 -9.23 -22.56
N GLY A 3 4.67 -9.11 -21.69
CA GLY A 3 3.42 -8.46 -22.07
C GLY A 3 2.42 -8.48 -20.93
N SER A 4 1.32 -7.73 -21.09
CA SER A 4 0.21 -7.71 -20.14
C SER A 4 -0.84 -8.76 -20.55
N LEU A 5 -1.04 -9.78 -19.71
CA LEU A 5 -2.08 -10.79 -19.93
C LEU A 5 -3.49 -10.16 -19.95
N CYS A 6 -3.72 -9.16 -19.09
CA CYS A 6 -4.97 -8.43 -19.05
C CYS A 6 -5.25 -7.69 -20.37
N LYS A 7 -4.26 -6.96 -20.92
CA LYS A 7 -4.39 -6.33 -22.25
C LYS A 7 -4.57 -7.36 -23.37
N PHE A 8 -3.91 -8.50 -23.29
CA PHE A 8 -4.05 -9.58 -24.27
C PHE A 8 -5.45 -10.19 -24.27
N LEU A 9 -6.04 -10.34 -23.08
CA LEU A 9 -7.37 -10.95 -22.96
C LEU A 9 -8.50 -9.95 -23.27
N TYR A 10 -8.40 -8.73 -22.71
CA TYR A 10 -9.48 -7.73 -22.69
C TYR A 10 -9.24 -6.49 -23.56
N GLY A 11 -8.08 -6.37 -24.19
CA GLY A 11 -7.71 -5.16 -24.94
C GLY A 11 -7.27 -3.98 -24.06
N ASN A 12 -7.57 -3.99 -22.77
CA ASN A 12 -7.18 -2.97 -21.81
C ASN A 12 -6.72 -3.59 -20.48
N ASN A 13 -6.25 -2.78 -19.53
CA ASN A 13 -5.84 -3.21 -18.20
C ASN A 13 -6.44 -2.34 -17.09
N ILE A 14 -7.66 -1.85 -17.31
CA ILE A 14 -8.45 -1.10 -16.31
C ILE A 14 -9.25 -2.07 -15.44
N ALA A 15 -9.87 -3.07 -16.04
CA ALA A 15 -10.55 -4.13 -15.27
C ALA A 15 -9.54 -4.92 -14.43
N ASN A 16 -9.97 -5.36 -13.25
CA ASN A 16 -9.17 -6.24 -12.42
C ASN A 16 -9.12 -7.65 -13.02
N PHE A 17 -7.95 -8.27 -12.90
CA PHE A 17 -7.63 -9.52 -13.56
C PHE A 17 -7.60 -10.66 -12.54
N THR A 18 -8.53 -11.60 -12.67
CA THR A 18 -8.74 -12.66 -11.70
C THR A 18 -7.89 -13.91 -11.97
N ARG A 19 -7.92 -14.86 -11.03
CA ARG A 19 -7.34 -16.19 -11.21
C ARG A 19 -7.89 -16.92 -12.43
N THR A 20 -9.20 -16.84 -12.63
CA THR A 20 -9.87 -17.45 -13.80
C THR A 20 -9.40 -16.81 -15.09
N ASP A 21 -9.30 -15.48 -15.12
CA ASP A 21 -8.80 -14.73 -16.27
C ASP A 21 -7.35 -15.08 -16.59
N THR A 22 -6.54 -15.30 -15.56
CA THR A 22 -5.15 -15.74 -15.73
C THR A 22 -5.09 -17.07 -16.49
N ARG A 23 -5.93 -18.04 -16.11
CA ARG A 23 -6.03 -19.32 -16.81
C ARG A 23 -6.48 -19.11 -18.26
N LEU A 24 -7.59 -18.41 -18.49
CA LEU A 24 -8.13 -18.16 -19.83
C LEU A 24 -7.12 -17.44 -20.74
N ALA A 25 -6.37 -16.48 -20.20
CA ALA A 25 -5.35 -15.77 -20.98
C ALA A 25 -4.22 -16.69 -21.41
N PHE A 26 -3.76 -17.62 -20.56
CA PHE A 26 -2.73 -18.57 -20.94
C PHE A 26 -3.23 -19.66 -21.86
N GLU A 27 -4.48 -20.13 -21.72
CA GLU A 27 -5.12 -21.03 -22.68
C GLU A 27 -5.17 -20.37 -24.06
N LYS A 28 -5.73 -19.16 -24.15
CA LYS A 28 -5.77 -18.38 -25.40
C LYS A 28 -4.38 -18.15 -26.00
N LEU A 29 -3.37 -17.84 -25.16
CA LEU A 29 -2.02 -17.63 -25.62
C LEU A 29 -1.39 -18.91 -26.16
N SER A 30 -1.63 -20.05 -25.49
CA SER A 30 -1.19 -21.39 -25.93
C SER A 30 -1.77 -21.74 -27.30
N ASP A 31 -3.08 -21.51 -27.49
CA ASP A 31 -3.78 -21.75 -28.74
C ASP A 31 -3.27 -20.83 -29.86
N THR A 32 -3.09 -19.53 -29.55
CA THR A 32 -2.59 -18.54 -30.53
C THR A 32 -1.18 -18.87 -31.01
N LEU A 33 -0.34 -19.38 -30.13
CA LEU A 33 1.06 -19.72 -30.46
C LEU A 33 1.22 -21.17 -30.95
N HIS A 34 0.18 -21.98 -30.88
CA HIS A 34 0.20 -23.43 -31.16
C HIS A 34 1.26 -24.20 -30.37
N ILE A 35 1.50 -23.78 -29.10
CA ILE A 35 2.46 -24.44 -28.20
C ILE A 35 1.85 -24.63 -26.80
N SER A 36 2.21 -25.73 -26.13
CA SER A 36 1.83 -25.91 -24.73
C SER A 36 2.67 -25.03 -23.81
N LEU A 37 2.01 -24.22 -22.97
CA LEU A 37 2.66 -23.37 -21.98
C LEU A 37 2.76 -24.03 -20.58
N ASN A 38 2.32 -25.27 -20.41
CA ASN A 38 2.28 -25.96 -19.12
C ASN A 38 3.66 -26.05 -18.44
N ASN A 39 4.73 -26.17 -19.21
CA ASN A 39 6.10 -26.22 -18.71
C ASN A 39 6.84 -24.89 -18.79
N ALA A 40 6.18 -23.85 -19.29
CA ALA A 40 6.81 -22.53 -19.42
C ALA A 40 7.12 -21.96 -18.04
N THR A 41 8.32 -21.39 -17.87
CA THR A 41 8.80 -20.80 -16.63
C THR A 41 8.54 -19.31 -16.60
N VAL A 42 8.05 -18.83 -15.46
CA VAL A 42 7.81 -17.41 -15.20
C VAL A 42 9.02 -16.81 -14.49
N SER A 43 9.70 -15.88 -15.17
CA SER A 43 10.89 -15.19 -14.64
C SER A 43 10.58 -13.80 -14.08
N ARG A 44 9.47 -13.19 -14.52
CA ARG A 44 8.98 -11.89 -14.08
C ARG A 44 7.46 -11.96 -13.90
N MET A 45 6.96 -11.27 -12.88
CA MET A 45 5.53 -11.18 -12.60
C MET A 45 5.20 -9.80 -12.03
N ASP A 46 4.22 -9.14 -12.62
CA ASP A 46 3.67 -7.89 -12.13
C ASP A 46 2.23 -8.17 -11.64
N VAL A 47 2.02 -8.05 -10.33
CA VAL A 47 0.72 -8.27 -9.67
C VAL A 47 0.11 -6.92 -9.37
N ALA A 48 -1.10 -6.67 -9.84
CA ALA A 48 -1.70 -5.35 -9.73
C ALA A 48 -3.21 -5.43 -9.52
N TYR A 49 -3.72 -4.44 -8.79
CA TYR A 49 -5.15 -4.24 -8.59
C TYR A 49 -5.49 -2.75 -8.72
N ASN A 50 -6.66 -2.46 -9.29
CA ASN A 50 -7.20 -1.12 -9.44
C ASN A 50 -8.33 -0.94 -8.43
N PHE A 51 -8.16 0.00 -7.51
CA PHE A 51 -9.13 0.35 -6.49
C PHE A 51 -9.91 1.58 -6.93
N GLU A 52 -11.22 1.51 -6.89
CA GLU A 52 -12.06 2.68 -6.96
C GLU A 52 -12.01 3.36 -5.59
N VAL A 53 -11.51 4.59 -5.55
CA VAL A 53 -11.26 5.36 -4.32
C VAL A 53 -12.08 6.64 -4.32
N THR A 54 -12.39 7.15 -3.11
CA THR A 54 -13.25 8.31 -2.93
C THR A 54 -12.59 9.60 -3.40
N HIS A 55 -11.27 9.72 -3.22
CA HIS A 55 -10.50 10.92 -3.53
C HIS A 55 -9.54 10.68 -4.70
N PRO A 56 -8.99 11.75 -5.33
CA PRO A 56 -7.95 11.60 -6.33
C PRO A 56 -6.78 10.73 -5.81
N PRO A 57 -6.26 9.78 -6.60
CA PRO A 57 -5.23 8.83 -6.17
C PRO A 57 -3.99 9.47 -5.55
N GLU A 58 -3.61 10.66 -5.99
CA GLU A 58 -2.45 11.40 -5.47
C GLU A 58 -2.61 11.77 -3.99
N SER A 59 -3.86 11.96 -3.51
CA SER A 59 -4.13 12.29 -2.11
C SER A 59 -3.69 11.18 -1.16
N TYR A 60 -3.70 9.92 -1.61
CA TYR A 60 -3.27 8.76 -0.82
C TYR A 60 -1.74 8.64 -0.69
N PHE A 61 -0.97 9.24 -1.63
CA PHE A 61 0.50 9.14 -1.61
C PHE A 61 1.12 9.80 -0.40
N TYR A 62 0.51 10.89 0.12
CA TYR A 62 0.94 11.56 1.34
C TYR A 62 0.88 10.67 2.58
N HIS A 63 0.02 9.67 2.56
CA HIS A 63 -0.18 8.74 3.67
C HIS A 63 0.73 7.51 3.58
N LEU A 64 1.40 7.31 2.45
CA LEU A 64 2.32 6.21 2.22
C LEU A 64 3.77 6.69 2.45
N GLY A 65 4.30 6.44 3.65
CA GLY A 65 5.62 6.87 4.08
C GLY A 65 6.75 5.93 3.63
N ASN A 66 7.72 5.71 4.49
CA ASN A 66 8.87 4.88 4.16
C ASN A 66 8.53 3.38 4.14
N LEU A 67 9.26 2.64 3.31
CA LEU A 67 9.28 1.18 3.30
C LEU A 67 10.71 0.71 3.61
N PRO A 68 10.93 -0.07 4.68
CA PRO A 68 12.27 -0.54 5.03
C PRO A 68 12.95 -1.28 3.88
N TYR A 69 14.22 -0.98 3.63
CA TYR A 69 15.04 -1.55 2.55
C TYR A 69 14.61 -1.17 1.13
N TYR A 70 13.78 -0.13 0.97
CA TYR A 70 13.39 0.42 -0.33
C TYR A 70 13.72 1.91 -0.41
N LYS A 71 14.01 2.36 -1.63
CA LYS A 71 14.06 3.78 -1.96
C LYS A 71 12.66 4.23 -2.36
N ARG A 72 12.12 5.22 -1.64
CA ARG A 72 10.85 5.89 -1.96
C ARG A 72 11.13 7.03 -2.92
N LEU A 73 10.43 7.07 -4.03
CA LEU A 73 10.56 8.11 -5.06
C LEU A 73 9.16 8.53 -5.50
N GLU A 74 8.88 9.81 -5.41
CA GLU A 74 7.77 10.44 -6.10
C GLU A 74 8.30 10.96 -7.43
N GLN A 75 7.71 10.53 -8.51
CA GLN A 75 8.17 10.94 -9.83
C GLN A 75 7.03 10.96 -10.83
N ILE A 76 7.23 11.70 -11.90
CA ILE A 76 6.32 11.71 -13.03
C ILE A 76 6.34 10.32 -13.67
N PHE A 77 5.18 9.68 -13.62
CA PHE A 77 4.93 8.42 -14.29
C PHE A 77 4.28 8.71 -15.64
N CYS A 78 4.76 8.09 -16.69
CA CYS A 78 4.16 8.11 -18.01
C CYS A 78 3.49 9.47 -18.41
N LYS A 79 4.21 10.33 -19.12
CA LYS A 79 3.67 11.60 -19.72
C LYS A 79 3.00 12.57 -18.74
N GLY A 80 3.53 12.71 -17.54
CA GLY A 80 3.04 13.71 -16.59
C GLY A 80 2.09 13.18 -15.51
N VAL A 81 1.86 11.86 -15.43
CA VAL A 81 1.13 11.26 -14.31
C VAL A 81 2.06 11.13 -13.13
N GLU A 82 1.67 11.69 -11.99
CA GLU A 82 2.39 11.50 -10.74
C GLU A 82 2.24 10.05 -10.26
N GLY A 83 3.33 9.51 -9.73
CA GLY A 83 3.36 8.15 -9.19
C GLY A 83 4.32 8.03 -8.03
N LEU A 84 3.98 7.16 -7.09
CA LEU A 84 4.79 6.81 -5.94
C LEU A 84 5.44 5.45 -6.17
N TYR A 85 6.76 5.40 -6.04
CA TYR A 85 7.57 4.22 -6.27
C TYR A 85 8.35 3.82 -5.02
N TYR A 86 8.40 2.52 -4.78
CA TYR A 86 9.31 1.91 -3.82
C TYR A 86 10.15 0.89 -4.55
N SER A 87 11.44 1.19 -4.77
CA SER A 87 12.37 0.28 -5.42
C SER A 87 13.26 -0.38 -4.38
N SER A 88 13.27 -1.70 -4.30
CA SER A 88 14.17 -2.41 -3.38
C SER A 88 15.64 -2.10 -3.72
N VAL A 89 16.50 -2.06 -2.71
CA VAL A 89 17.92 -1.76 -2.88
C VAL A 89 18.60 -2.70 -3.89
N SER A 90 18.13 -3.95 -3.97
CA SER A 90 18.61 -4.94 -4.94
C SER A 90 17.96 -4.86 -6.33
N ASP A 91 17.07 -3.90 -6.56
CA ASP A 91 16.23 -3.75 -7.78
C ASP A 91 15.44 -5.00 -8.21
N LYS A 92 15.23 -5.94 -7.30
CA LYS A 92 14.49 -7.18 -7.57
C LYS A 92 12.98 -7.01 -7.50
N LYS A 93 12.53 -6.05 -6.70
CA LYS A 93 11.13 -5.75 -6.43
C LYS A 93 10.88 -4.26 -6.53
N GLN A 94 9.68 -3.92 -6.98
CA GLN A 94 9.22 -2.52 -6.99
C GLN A 94 7.72 -2.49 -6.69
N LEU A 95 7.32 -1.60 -5.78
CA LEU A 95 5.92 -1.26 -5.57
C LEU A 95 5.65 0.06 -6.27
N VAL A 96 4.51 0.16 -6.93
CA VAL A 96 4.12 1.36 -7.68
C VAL A 96 2.66 1.69 -7.39
N PHE A 97 2.40 2.97 -7.10
CA PHE A 97 1.06 3.51 -6.93
C PHE A 97 0.87 4.66 -7.91
N TYR A 98 -0.25 4.70 -8.62
CA TYR A 98 -0.56 5.76 -9.56
C TYR A 98 -2.03 5.84 -9.94
N ASP A 99 -2.44 6.98 -10.50
CA ASP A 99 -3.77 7.16 -11.09
C ASP A 99 -3.88 6.41 -12.42
N LYS A 100 -4.70 5.35 -12.41
CA LYS A 100 -4.87 4.48 -13.58
C LYS A 100 -5.61 5.14 -14.72
N ILE A 101 -6.56 6.02 -14.42
CA ILE A 101 -7.31 6.74 -15.46
C ILE A 101 -6.42 7.77 -16.16
N LYS A 102 -5.70 8.58 -15.39
CA LYS A 102 -4.73 9.53 -15.95
C LYS A 102 -3.67 8.83 -16.80
N GLU A 103 -3.13 7.71 -16.31
CA GLU A 103 -2.14 6.92 -17.05
C GLU A 103 -2.70 6.42 -18.39
N THR A 104 -3.91 5.86 -18.38
CA THR A 104 -4.57 5.33 -19.57
C THR A 104 -4.86 6.44 -20.58
N THR A 105 -5.40 7.57 -20.11
CA THR A 105 -5.72 8.75 -20.93
C THR A 105 -4.45 9.35 -21.56
N ASN A 106 -3.38 9.49 -20.77
CA ASN A 106 -2.10 10.05 -21.26
C ASN A 106 -1.42 9.14 -22.29
N ARG A 107 -1.69 7.85 -22.24
CA ARG A 107 -1.24 6.91 -23.28
C ARG A 107 -2.11 6.93 -24.53
N LYS A 108 -3.23 7.61 -24.50
CA LYS A 108 -4.28 7.60 -25.53
C LYS A 108 -4.89 6.18 -25.71
N ASP A 109 -4.85 5.37 -24.67
CA ASP A 109 -5.55 4.10 -24.62
C ASP A 109 -7.04 4.35 -24.33
N TYR A 110 -7.90 3.44 -24.74
CA TYR A 110 -9.35 3.55 -24.52
C TYR A 110 -9.69 3.38 -23.03
N VAL A 111 -10.49 4.32 -22.51
CA VAL A 111 -11.11 4.23 -21.18
C VAL A 111 -12.58 3.88 -21.35
N PRO A 112 -13.02 2.70 -20.87
CA PRO A 112 -14.43 2.32 -20.95
C PRO A 112 -15.32 3.32 -20.22
N PRO A 113 -16.59 3.55 -20.71
CA PRO A 113 -17.48 4.58 -20.17
C PRO A 113 -17.75 4.43 -18.67
N GLU A 114 -17.82 3.21 -18.15
CA GLU A 114 -18.05 2.91 -16.74
C GLU A 114 -16.92 3.34 -15.82
N TYR A 115 -15.73 3.65 -16.35
CA TYR A 115 -14.57 4.15 -15.60
C TYR A 115 -14.30 5.64 -15.83
N GLN A 116 -15.03 6.27 -16.75
CA GLN A 116 -14.92 7.72 -16.94
C GLN A 116 -15.42 8.42 -15.68
N ASN A 117 -14.70 9.43 -15.21
CA ASN A 117 -15.00 10.18 -13.99
C ASN A 117 -14.83 9.37 -12.66
N LYS A 118 -14.17 8.22 -12.69
CA LYS A 118 -13.81 7.48 -11.47
C LYS A 118 -12.37 7.76 -11.06
N ASN A 119 -12.14 7.74 -9.77
CA ASN A 119 -10.79 7.75 -9.22
C ASN A 119 -10.31 6.30 -9.10
N LEU A 120 -9.38 5.88 -9.94
CA LEU A 120 -8.80 4.54 -9.88
C LEU A 120 -7.34 4.59 -9.43
N LEU A 121 -7.10 4.25 -8.17
CA LEU A 121 -5.77 4.05 -7.64
C LEU A 121 -5.29 2.64 -7.99
N ARG A 122 -4.20 2.56 -8.77
CA ARG A 122 -3.55 1.27 -9.02
C ARG A 122 -2.39 1.06 -8.05
N TYR A 123 -2.41 -0.09 -7.38
CA TYR A 123 -1.26 -0.63 -6.68
C TYR A 123 -0.71 -1.83 -7.43
N GLU A 124 0.58 -1.79 -7.75
CA GLU A 124 1.28 -2.79 -8.53
C GLU A 124 2.57 -3.22 -7.82
N LEU A 125 2.72 -4.52 -7.61
CA LEU A 125 3.95 -5.15 -7.15
C LEU A 125 4.65 -5.82 -8.34
N ARG A 126 5.82 -5.31 -8.70
CA ARG A 126 6.66 -5.85 -9.77
C ARG A 126 7.73 -6.76 -9.18
N LEU A 127 7.65 -8.04 -9.48
CA LEU A 127 8.66 -9.03 -9.17
C LEU A 127 9.55 -9.23 -10.40
N LYS A 128 10.65 -8.48 -10.46
CA LYS A 128 11.53 -8.43 -11.65
C LYS A 128 12.41 -9.67 -11.79
N ASN A 129 12.83 -10.23 -10.65
CA ASN A 129 13.73 -11.39 -10.58
C ASN A 129 13.48 -12.18 -9.28
N HIS A 130 14.06 -13.37 -9.20
CA HIS A 130 14.08 -14.19 -7.97
C HIS A 130 12.70 -14.64 -7.48
N ILE A 131 11.70 -14.75 -8.37
CA ILE A 131 10.33 -15.17 -7.98
C ILE A 131 10.37 -16.53 -7.27
N LYS A 132 11.18 -17.47 -7.75
CA LYS A 132 11.33 -18.80 -7.13
C LYS A 132 11.82 -18.75 -5.69
N GLN A 133 12.72 -17.82 -5.36
CA GLN A 133 13.20 -17.64 -3.98
C GLN A 133 12.14 -16.99 -3.09
N ILE A 134 11.39 -16.02 -3.62
CA ILE A 134 10.31 -15.35 -2.89
C ILE A 134 9.23 -16.36 -2.46
N PHE A 135 8.89 -17.30 -3.34
CA PHE A 135 7.87 -18.31 -3.07
C PHE A 135 8.44 -19.66 -2.64
N GLU A 136 9.75 -19.76 -2.41
CA GLU A 136 10.44 -20.97 -1.93
C GLU A 136 10.10 -22.22 -2.77
N VAL A 137 10.20 -22.07 -4.09
CA VAL A 137 9.95 -23.13 -5.06
C VAL A 137 11.13 -23.29 -6.01
N ASN A 138 11.33 -24.49 -6.58
CA ASN A 138 12.40 -24.72 -7.53
C ASN A 138 12.23 -23.91 -8.82
N LYS A 139 11.00 -23.79 -9.30
CA LYS A 139 10.60 -22.98 -10.45
C LYS A 139 9.16 -22.57 -10.31
N VAL A 140 8.80 -21.42 -10.88
CA VAL A 140 7.40 -21.00 -11.05
C VAL A 140 7.01 -21.30 -12.50
N THR A 141 5.95 -22.08 -12.68
CA THR A 141 5.41 -22.43 -14.00
C THR A 141 4.07 -21.77 -14.23
N VAL A 142 3.65 -21.69 -15.49
CA VAL A 142 2.38 -21.08 -15.87
C VAL A 142 1.17 -21.68 -15.12
N PRO A 143 0.99 -23.01 -15.00
CA PRO A 143 -0.12 -23.59 -14.25
C PRO A 143 -0.18 -23.16 -12.78
N MET A 144 0.96 -22.91 -12.14
CA MET A 144 0.99 -22.45 -10.76
C MET A 144 0.30 -21.09 -10.59
N LEU A 145 0.33 -20.20 -11.59
CA LEU A 145 -0.26 -18.86 -11.50
C LEU A 145 -1.79 -18.87 -11.36
N TYR A 146 -2.46 -19.97 -11.72
CA TYR A 146 -3.89 -20.15 -11.54
C TYR A 146 -4.26 -21.35 -10.66
N ASP A 147 -3.26 -22.03 -10.09
CA ASP A 147 -3.48 -22.94 -8.96
C ASP A 147 -3.99 -22.16 -7.75
N VAL A 148 -5.03 -22.65 -7.08
CA VAL A 148 -5.69 -21.92 -5.97
C VAL A 148 -4.71 -21.57 -4.86
N GLN A 149 -3.90 -22.54 -4.42
CA GLN A 149 -3.00 -22.36 -3.28
C GLN A 149 -1.88 -21.39 -3.63
N PHE A 150 -1.28 -21.57 -4.80
CA PHE A 150 -0.18 -20.69 -5.22
C PHE A 150 -0.66 -19.28 -5.53
N TYR A 151 -1.84 -19.13 -6.16
CA TYR A 151 -2.45 -17.81 -6.40
C TYR A 151 -2.69 -17.05 -5.09
N ASN A 152 -3.26 -17.72 -4.08
CA ASN A 152 -3.46 -17.11 -2.77
C ASN A 152 -2.13 -16.68 -2.13
N ARG A 153 -1.05 -17.49 -2.24
CA ARG A 153 0.29 -17.08 -1.79
C ARG A 153 0.80 -15.82 -2.49
N ILE A 154 0.49 -15.66 -3.79
CA ILE A 154 0.84 -14.44 -4.54
C ILE A 154 0.07 -13.24 -3.98
N VAL A 155 -1.25 -13.37 -3.77
CA VAL A 155 -2.09 -12.30 -3.20
C VAL A 155 -1.66 -11.94 -1.78
N ASP A 156 -1.43 -12.94 -0.92
CA ASP A 156 -0.96 -12.71 0.44
C ASP A 156 0.41 -12.00 0.48
N TYR A 157 1.31 -12.38 -0.41
CA TYR A 157 2.59 -11.72 -0.54
C TYR A 157 2.43 -10.26 -1.00
N TRP A 158 1.57 -9.99 -1.97
CA TRP A 158 1.24 -8.65 -2.46
C TRP A 158 0.66 -7.78 -1.33
N LYS A 159 -0.31 -8.29 -0.55
CA LYS A 159 -0.84 -7.61 0.65
C LYS A 159 0.24 -7.38 1.70
N SER A 160 1.12 -8.37 1.93
CA SER A 160 2.19 -8.26 2.93
C SER A 160 3.19 -7.15 2.61
N GLU A 161 3.53 -6.93 1.35
CA GLU A 161 4.43 -5.84 0.93
C GLU A 161 3.79 -4.46 1.17
N TYR A 162 2.49 -4.31 0.93
CA TYR A 162 1.75 -3.09 1.29
C TYR A 162 1.74 -2.82 2.80
N ARG A 163 1.50 -3.85 3.62
CA ARG A 163 1.46 -3.72 5.08
C ARG A 163 2.78 -3.23 5.68
N LYS A 164 3.91 -3.51 5.03
CA LYS A 164 5.25 -3.04 5.45
C LYS A 164 5.48 -1.55 5.23
N ILE A 165 4.68 -0.90 4.40
CA ILE A 165 4.78 0.56 4.21
C ILE A 165 4.37 1.25 5.49
N VAL A 166 5.25 2.08 6.04
CA VAL A 166 4.93 2.92 7.20
C VAL A 166 3.87 3.93 6.76
N LYS A 167 2.74 3.95 7.46
CA LYS A 167 1.71 4.95 7.20
C LYS A 167 2.09 6.26 7.88
N GLN A 168 1.94 7.35 7.15
CA GLN A 168 2.17 8.72 7.64
C GLN A 168 0.83 9.44 7.71
N ASN A 169 0.74 10.45 8.59
CA ASN A 169 -0.48 11.21 8.76
C ASN A 169 -1.72 10.32 8.96
N GLU A 170 -1.54 9.22 9.72
CA GLU A 170 -2.64 8.29 10.03
C GLU A 170 -3.78 8.94 10.81
N TYR A 171 -3.49 10.08 11.41
CA TYR A 171 -4.41 10.76 12.30
C TYR A 171 -4.70 12.16 11.79
N GLU A 172 -5.96 12.47 11.63
CA GLU A 172 -6.47 13.81 11.40
C GLU A 172 -6.90 14.43 12.72
N ILE A 173 -6.71 15.75 12.81
CA ILE A 173 -7.14 16.51 13.98
C ILE A 173 -8.57 17.00 13.71
N ASP A 174 -9.54 16.45 14.42
CA ASP A 174 -10.85 17.08 14.49
C ASP A 174 -10.80 18.21 15.53
N ILE A 175 -10.79 19.45 15.04
CA ILE A 175 -10.79 20.65 15.89
C ILE A 175 -12.18 21.21 16.13
N THR A 176 -13.22 20.53 15.66
CA THR A 176 -14.61 21.03 15.74
C THR A 176 -15.03 21.32 17.19
N ASP A 177 -14.59 20.50 18.13
CA ASP A 177 -14.88 20.65 19.57
C ASP A 177 -13.81 21.41 20.35
N CYS A 178 -12.77 21.94 19.69
CA CYS A 178 -11.73 22.70 20.35
C CYS A 178 -12.23 24.09 20.77
N LYS A 179 -12.22 24.35 22.08
CA LYS A 179 -12.63 25.64 22.66
C LYS A 179 -11.47 26.60 22.93
N GLY A 180 -10.24 26.16 22.71
CA GLY A 180 -9.06 27.01 22.88
C GLY A 180 -7.74 26.25 22.91
N ILE A 181 -6.65 26.99 23.17
CA ILE A 181 -5.27 26.50 23.14
C ILE A 181 -5.01 25.28 24.06
N ARG A 182 -5.76 25.17 25.15
CA ARG A 182 -5.62 24.03 26.08
C ARG A 182 -6.07 22.72 25.42
N ASP A 183 -7.12 22.76 24.58
CA ASP A 183 -7.61 21.58 23.89
C ASP A 183 -6.69 21.22 22.72
N LEU A 184 -6.17 22.22 22.01
CA LEU A 184 -5.13 22.01 21.00
C LEU A 184 -3.86 21.37 21.59
N ASN A 185 -3.44 21.79 22.78
CA ASN A 185 -2.29 21.18 23.46
C ASN A 185 -2.55 19.71 23.82
N LYS A 186 -3.76 19.36 24.25
CA LYS A 186 -4.13 17.97 24.52
C LYS A 186 -4.07 17.11 23.26
N ILE A 187 -4.62 17.61 22.14
CA ILE A 187 -4.53 16.96 20.82
C ILE A 187 -3.08 16.78 20.42
N GLY A 188 -2.26 17.81 20.56
CA GLY A 188 -0.82 17.74 20.26
C GLY A 188 -0.08 16.65 21.05
N ILE A 189 -0.43 16.47 22.33
CA ILE A 189 0.12 15.39 23.16
C ILE A 189 -0.32 14.02 22.66
N LEU A 190 -1.59 13.85 22.30
CA LEU A 190 -2.11 12.59 21.77
C LEU A 190 -1.45 12.22 20.46
N LEU A 191 -1.31 13.17 19.53
CA LEU A 191 -0.58 12.98 18.28
C LEU A 191 0.88 12.60 18.52
N LEU A 192 1.56 13.27 19.46
CA LEU A 192 2.93 12.92 19.81
C LEU A 192 3.04 11.48 20.32
N VAL A 193 2.12 11.04 21.16
CA VAL A 193 2.09 9.67 21.68
C VAL A 193 1.90 8.66 20.56
N GLU A 194 0.99 8.92 19.63
CA GLU A 194 0.74 8.05 18.49
C GLU A 194 1.95 8.00 17.53
N GLN A 195 2.56 9.14 17.22
CA GLN A 195 3.77 9.22 16.41
C GLN A 195 4.96 8.45 17.03
N GLN A 196 4.96 8.30 18.35
CA GLN A 196 5.99 7.53 19.05
C GLN A 196 5.72 6.02 19.07
N GLY A 197 4.66 5.54 18.41
CA GLY A 197 4.28 4.13 18.40
C GLY A 197 3.27 3.75 19.48
N GLY A 198 2.48 4.75 19.94
CA GLY A 198 1.48 4.58 20.97
C GLY A 198 1.99 4.71 22.41
N MET A 199 1.08 4.58 23.35
CA MET A 199 1.34 4.84 24.77
C MET A 199 2.47 3.98 25.36
N ASN A 200 2.56 2.72 24.97
CA ASN A 200 3.58 1.80 25.49
C ASN A 200 5.00 2.20 25.07
N GLU A 201 5.19 2.52 23.79
CA GLU A 201 6.49 2.95 23.27
C GLU A 201 6.86 4.34 23.79
N PHE A 202 5.91 5.25 23.90
CA PHE A 202 6.12 6.55 24.53
C PHE A 202 6.58 6.42 25.99
N PHE A 203 5.95 5.53 26.78
CA PHE A 203 6.36 5.30 28.17
C PHE A 203 7.72 4.64 28.30
N LYS A 204 8.10 3.73 27.39
CA LYS A 204 9.47 3.20 27.37
C LYS A 204 10.50 4.30 27.15
N LYS A 205 10.23 5.24 26.24
CA LYS A 205 11.11 6.39 26.00
C LYS A 205 11.22 7.31 27.23
N LEU A 206 10.13 7.56 27.95
CA LEU A 206 10.16 8.29 29.20
C LEU A 206 10.99 7.55 30.27
N ASP A 207 10.89 6.23 30.35
CA ASP A 207 11.69 5.43 31.26
C ASP A 207 13.19 5.50 30.93
N GLN A 208 13.54 5.49 29.63
CA GLN A 208 14.91 5.70 29.18
C GLN A 208 15.45 7.09 29.58
N GLN A 209 14.65 8.15 29.40
CA GLN A 209 15.03 9.49 29.80
C GLN A 209 15.22 9.63 31.32
N TYR A 210 14.39 8.96 32.12
CA TYR A 210 14.58 8.87 33.56
C TYR A 210 15.85 8.13 33.93
N ASN A 211 16.13 6.97 33.31
CA ASN A 211 17.31 6.16 33.60
C ASN A 211 18.62 6.85 33.19
N THR A 212 18.55 7.78 32.23
CA THR A 212 19.73 8.63 31.83
C THR A 212 19.82 9.92 32.62
N GLY A 213 18.98 10.13 33.64
CA GLY A 213 19.02 11.33 34.49
C GLY A 213 18.50 12.61 33.85
N ARG A 214 17.83 12.51 32.66
CA ARG A 214 17.26 13.67 31.96
C ARG A 214 15.86 14.06 32.48
N LEU A 215 15.19 13.16 33.19
CA LEU A 215 13.93 13.38 33.88
C LEU A 215 14.09 12.96 35.33
N ASP A 216 13.45 13.67 36.27
CA ASP A 216 13.31 13.21 37.63
C ASP A 216 12.08 12.28 37.81
N LYS A 217 12.00 11.60 38.97
CA LYS A 217 10.92 10.65 39.27
C LYS A 217 9.53 11.32 39.25
N ARG A 218 9.44 12.57 39.71
CA ARG A 218 8.17 13.32 39.78
C ARG A 218 7.70 13.70 38.39
N GLN A 219 8.60 14.25 37.56
CA GLN A 219 8.31 14.61 36.17
C GLN A 219 7.84 13.39 35.37
N ARG A 220 8.57 12.28 35.43
CA ARG A 220 8.20 11.02 34.77
C ARG A 220 6.81 10.54 35.18
N SER A 221 6.54 10.51 36.50
CA SER A 221 5.25 10.02 37.03
C SER A 221 4.10 10.92 36.61
N GLU A 222 4.30 12.23 36.64
CA GLU A 222 3.28 13.21 36.26
C GLU A 222 2.95 13.14 34.77
N ILE A 223 3.97 13.07 33.90
CA ILE A 223 3.77 12.92 32.45
C ILE A 223 2.98 11.63 32.16
N LYS A 224 3.36 10.50 32.78
CA LYS A 224 2.64 9.24 32.59
C LYS A 224 1.18 9.32 33.06
N ARG A 225 0.92 9.96 34.20
CA ARG A 225 -0.43 10.13 34.75
C ARG A 225 -1.30 10.97 33.81
N GLN A 226 -0.82 12.17 33.45
CA GLN A 226 -1.55 13.08 32.57
C GLN A 226 -1.81 12.48 31.18
N THR A 227 -0.83 11.80 30.61
CA THR A 227 -0.99 11.12 29.31
C THR A 227 -2.09 10.04 29.38
N LYS A 228 -2.10 9.21 30.46
CA LYS A 228 -3.17 8.21 30.66
C LYS A 228 -4.56 8.84 30.78
N GLU A 229 -4.68 9.92 31.55
CA GLU A 229 -5.95 10.66 31.72
C GLU A 229 -6.44 11.23 30.38
N LEU A 230 -5.54 11.79 29.56
CA LEU A 230 -5.87 12.30 28.24
C LEU A 230 -6.35 11.18 27.30
N MET A 231 -5.68 10.03 27.30
CA MET A 231 -6.05 8.88 26.45
C MET A 231 -7.39 8.24 26.86
N GLN A 232 -7.81 8.38 28.10
CA GLN A 232 -9.10 7.89 28.59
C GLN A 232 -10.27 8.82 28.23
N ASN A 233 -10.01 10.11 28.00
CA ASN A 233 -11.01 11.09 27.58
C ASN A 233 -11.23 11.04 26.06
N LYS A 234 -12.16 10.20 25.63
CA LYS A 234 -12.52 9.99 24.20
C LYS A 234 -13.12 11.20 23.47
N SER A 235 -13.25 12.35 24.11
CA SER A 235 -13.90 13.54 23.54
C SER A 235 -12.97 14.46 22.75
N ILE A 236 -11.70 14.10 22.57
CA ILE A 236 -10.74 14.93 21.86
C ILE A 236 -10.36 14.19 20.59
N GLY A 237 -10.75 14.76 19.45
CA GLY A 237 -10.75 14.14 18.17
C GLY A 237 -9.36 13.97 17.54
N VAL A 238 -8.69 12.88 17.86
CA VAL A 238 -7.69 12.31 16.96
C VAL A 238 -8.37 11.16 16.21
N VAL A 239 -8.72 11.40 14.97
CA VAL A 239 -9.42 10.43 14.12
C VAL A 239 -8.37 9.85 13.16
N ARG A 240 -8.42 8.55 12.93
CA ARG A 240 -7.61 7.98 11.84
C ARG A 240 -8.00 8.61 10.53
N SER A 241 -7.00 8.87 9.68
CA SER A 241 -7.27 9.43 8.35
C SER A 241 -8.22 8.49 7.59
N PRO A 242 -9.39 8.97 7.16
CA PRO A 242 -10.33 8.17 6.37
C PRO A 242 -9.68 7.59 5.11
N LEU A 243 -8.74 8.31 4.49
CA LEU A 243 -7.99 7.87 3.32
C LEU A 243 -7.17 6.60 3.60
N ILE A 244 -6.50 6.54 4.77
CA ILE A 244 -5.73 5.35 5.14
C ILE A 244 -6.63 4.18 5.50
N GLU A 245 -7.74 4.42 6.18
CA GLU A 245 -8.71 3.36 6.51
C GLU A 245 -9.35 2.79 5.25
N GLU A 246 -9.76 3.66 4.31
CA GLU A 246 -10.27 3.25 3.01
C GLU A 246 -9.25 2.39 2.25
N LEU A 247 -8.01 2.89 2.09
CA LEU A 247 -6.98 2.17 1.34
C LEU A 247 -6.61 0.83 1.99
N ASN A 248 -6.50 0.78 3.31
CA ASN A 248 -6.24 -0.46 4.03
C ASN A 248 -7.37 -1.48 3.81
N THR A 249 -8.64 -1.03 3.92
CA THR A 249 -9.82 -1.89 3.70
C THR A 249 -9.85 -2.43 2.28
N LEU A 250 -9.59 -1.58 1.29
CA LEU A 250 -9.57 -1.95 -0.12
C LEU A 250 -8.45 -2.97 -0.43
N VAL A 251 -7.25 -2.76 0.09
CA VAL A 251 -6.12 -3.70 -0.11
C VAL A 251 -6.38 -5.04 0.57
N GLU A 252 -7.00 -5.06 1.74
CA GLU A 252 -7.32 -6.33 2.44
C GLU A 252 -8.48 -7.09 1.75
N GLY A 253 -9.41 -6.38 1.12
CA GLY A 253 -10.54 -6.98 0.40
C GLY A 253 -10.23 -7.41 -1.03
N GLY A 254 -9.14 -6.92 -1.61
CA GLY A 254 -8.74 -7.15 -3.01
C GLY A 254 -8.08 -8.50 -3.31
#